data_df403e5a090b0fd312da7a7b7b604bdd
#
_entry.id   df403e5a090b0fd312da7a7b7b604bdd
#
_cell.length_a   1.000
_cell.length_b   1.000
_cell.length_c   1.000
_cell.angle_alpha   90.00
_cell.angle_beta   90.00
_cell.angle_gamma   90.00
#
_symmetry.space_group_name_H-M   'P 1'
#
loop_
_entity.id
_entity.type
_entity.pdbx_description
1 polymer ?
#
loop_
_entity_poly.entity_id
_entity_poly.type
_entity_poly.pdbx_seq_one_letter_code
_entity_poly.pdbx_strand_id
1 'polypeptide(L)'
;SESHDWNVTTAAYAQLMDEWKASGRVAADKADELWDRMSKAKDTFFNNKRHHFEAQRVTLEDNLALKAALIKRAEELKHTTSWRDGSDEFAELFEEWKKIGPAPRAENERLWEQFAKARRFFFERKDADWERRKSQQEKQYGSRVSQTRQFLDTLRAELKDDAEALEDFKNSLNNITPGPKAKELQAHLEKLIAQAGPNMERKKEKIAEVEKQLQELEEKKKPKSDVNVPAEEEDNNEQNDQL
;
A
#
# COMPACT_ATOMS: atom_id res chain seq x y z
N SER A 1 48.72 22.17 18.66
CA SER A 1 48.33 21.35 17.48
C SER A 1 47.07 20.52 17.68
N GLU A 2 46.13 21.03 18.46
CA GLU A 2 44.81 20.42 18.70
C GLU A 2 43.70 21.12 17.88
N SER A 3 44.07 21.87 16.87
CA SER A 3 43.09 22.54 16.01
C SER A 3 42.34 21.53 15.16
N HIS A 4 41.02 21.60 15.18
CA HIS A 4 40.09 20.83 14.33
C HIS A 4 39.75 21.54 13.02
N ASP A 5 40.25 22.79 12.85
CA ASP A 5 40.13 23.53 11.58
C ASP A 5 41.33 23.14 10.66
N TRP A 6 41.17 22.03 9.97
CA TRP A 6 42.24 21.45 9.15
C TRP A 6 42.73 22.34 8.02
N ASN A 7 41.84 23.17 7.44
CA ASN A 7 42.19 24.01 6.29
C ASN A 7 42.93 25.27 6.74
N VAL A 8 42.42 25.94 7.75
CA VAL A 8 43.06 27.15 8.32
C VAL A 8 44.42 26.79 8.90
N THR A 9 44.52 25.72 9.68
CA THR A 9 45.81 25.32 10.26
C THR A 9 46.80 24.84 9.19
N THR A 10 46.35 24.20 8.11
CA THR A 10 47.21 23.82 6.97
C THR A 10 47.78 25.06 6.28
N ALA A 11 46.95 26.12 6.06
CA ALA A 11 47.40 27.39 5.49
C ALA A 11 48.37 28.12 6.42
N ALA A 12 48.10 28.11 7.74
CA ALA A 12 49.00 28.70 8.73
C ALA A 12 50.38 28.04 8.76
N TYR A 13 50.45 26.70 8.60
CA TYR A 13 51.73 26.00 8.46
C TYR A 13 52.48 26.37 7.17
N ALA A 14 51.80 26.57 6.06
CA ALA A 14 52.42 27.02 4.82
C ALA A 14 53.02 28.42 4.99
N GLN A 15 52.27 29.35 5.60
CA GLN A 15 52.74 30.69 5.90
C GLN A 15 53.95 30.66 6.85
N LEU A 16 53.87 29.90 7.94
CA LEU A 16 54.97 29.73 8.88
C LEU A 16 56.24 29.20 8.21
N MET A 17 56.15 28.31 7.27
CA MET A 17 57.26 27.82 6.47
C MET A 17 57.90 28.90 5.59
N ASP A 18 57.09 29.78 5.00
CA ASP A 18 57.63 30.89 4.22
C ASP A 18 58.30 31.96 5.09
N GLU A 19 57.73 32.26 6.26
CA GLU A 19 58.33 33.13 7.26
C GLU A 19 59.65 32.53 7.78
N TRP A 20 59.70 31.20 8.03
CA TRP A 20 60.94 30.50 8.42
C TRP A 20 62.03 30.64 7.37
N LYS A 21 61.74 30.48 6.09
CA LYS A 21 62.72 30.67 5.03
C LYS A 21 63.22 32.10 4.92
N ALA A 22 62.33 33.08 5.19
CA ALA A 22 62.63 34.50 5.12
C ALA A 22 63.44 35.02 6.34
N SER A 23 63.37 34.34 7.49
CA SER A 23 63.99 34.80 8.77
C SER A 23 65.53 34.80 8.77
N GLY A 24 66.16 34.20 7.75
CA GLY A 24 67.61 34.21 7.60
C GLY A 24 68.37 33.15 8.46
N ARG A 25 69.71 33.33 8.65
CA ARG A 25 70.54 32.36 9.36
C ARG A 25 70.64 32.68 10.86
N VAL A 26 70.45 31.68 11.69
CA VAL A 26 70.70 31.64 13.15
C VAL A 26 71.85 30.70 13.46
N ALA A 27 72.32 30.68 14.71
CA ALA A 27 73.34 29.70 15.17
C ALA A 27 72.84 28.28 14.98
N ALA A 28 73.69 27.40 14.47
CA ALA A 28 73.29 26.08 13.98
C ALA A 28 72.56 25.23 15.05
N ASP A 29 73.09 25.23 16.28
CA ASP A 29 72.48 24.51 17.43
C ASP A 29 71.06 24.98 17.74
N LYS A 30 70.78 26.27 17.60
CA LYS A 30 69.42 26.87 17.80
C LYS A 30 68.51 26.61 16.61
N ALA A 31 69.06 26.61 15.41
CA ALA A 31 68.31 26.28 14.20
C ALA A 31 67.81 24.87 14.24
N ASP A 32 68.65 23.93 14.62
CA ASP A 32 68.31 22.50 14.70
C ASP A 32 67.25 22.23 15.78
N GLU A 33 67.39 22.82 16.96
CA GLU A 33 66.37 22.71 18.03
C GLU A 33 64.99 23.22 17.59
N LEU A 34 64.97 24.40 17.00
CA LEU A 34 63.72 25.02 16.54
C LEU A 34 63.07 24.25 15.37
N TRP A 35 63.94 23.75 14.44
CA TRP A 35 63.48 22.91 13.35
C TRP A 35 62.86 21.59 13.83
N ASP A 36 63.47 20.92 14.78
CA ASP A 36 62.96 19.69 15.38
C ASP A 36 61.61 19.90 16.05
N ARG A 37 61.45 21.03 16.79
CA ARG A 37 60.19 21.36 17.44
C ARG A 37 59.05 21.62 16.39
N MET A 38 59.40 22.37 15.35
CA MET A 38 58.44 22.70 14.28
C MET A 38 58.07 21.46 13.49
N SER A 39 59.05 20.59 13.12
CA SER A 39 58.82 19.33 12.43
C SER A 39 57.92 18.40 13.24
N LYS A 40 58.20 18.22 14.53
CA LYS A 40 57.36 17.38 15.41
C LYS A 40 55.93 17.87 15.48
N ALA A 41 55.72 19.20 15.62
CA ALA A 41 54.41 19.81 15.68
C ALA A 41 53.66 19.63 14.34
N LYS A 42 54.34 19.81 13.20
CA LYS A 42 53.80 19.57 11.86
C LYS A 42 53.43 18.11 11.68
N ASP A 43 54.31 17.16 12.02
CA ASP A 43 54.06 15.72 11.84
C ASP A 43 52.87 15.27 12.69
N THR A 44 52.76 15.77 13.94
CA THR A 44 51.63 15.50 14.81
C THR A 44 50.33 15.99 14.18
N PHE A 45 50.30 17.22 13.67
CA PHE A 45 49.12 17.81 13.04
C PHE A 45 48.70 17.02 11.80
N PHE A 46 49.61 16.76 10.87
CA PHE A 46 49.28 16.04 9.64
C PHE A 46 48.93 14.57 9.87
N ASN A 47 49.50 13.91 10.87
CA ASN A 47 49.05 12.60 11.26
C ASN A 47 47.65 12.61 11.84
N ASN A 48 47.32 13.54 12.75
CA ASN A 48 45.97 13.69 13.29
C ASN A 48 44.96 14.01 12.18
N LYS A 49 45.31 14.91 11.25
CA LYS A 49 44.48 15.21 10.06
C LYS A 49 44.25 13.95 9.25
N ARG A 50 45.25 13.15 8.94
CA ARG A 50 45.13 11.90 8.21
C ARG A 50 44.23 10.90 8.93
N HIS A 51 44.42 10.69 10.21
CA HIS A 51 43.59 9.79 11.01
C HIS A 51 42.13 10.25 11.07
N HIS A 52 41.89 11.55 11.18
CA HIS A 52 40.52 12.06 11.17
C HIS A 52 39.80 11.77 9.85
N PHE A 53 40.42 12.08 8.72
CA PHE A 53 39.81 11.82 7.42
C PHE A 53 39.69 10.34 7.10
N GLU A 54 40.63 9.51 7.55
CA GLU A 54 40.56 8.05 7.41
C GLU A 54 39.41 7.49 8.23
N ALA A 55 39.23 7.92 9.48
CA ALA A 55 38.07 7.54 10.30
C ALA A 55 36.73 7.94 9.67
N GLN A 56 36.65 9.16 9.11
CA GLN A 56 35.47 9.59 8.37
C GLN A 56 35.21 8.70 7.14
N ARG A 57 36.24 8.38 6.37
CA ARG A 57 36.11 7.52 5.20
C ARG A 57 35.59 6.12 5.57
N VAL A 58 36.13 5.52 6.62
CA VAL A 58 35.66 4.21 7.12
C VAL A 58 34.18 4.29 7.52
N THR A 59 33.80 5.33 8.27
CA THR A 59 32.40 5.51 8.67
C THR A 59 31.46 5.65 7.47
N LEU A 60 31.86 6.39 6.42
CA LEU A 60 31.07 6.52 5.19
C LEU A 60 30.92 5.19 4.43
N GLU A 61 32.01 4.38 4.39
CA GLU A 61 32.02 3.05 3.77
C GLU A 61 31.14 2.06 4.55
N ASP A 62 31.19 2.09 5.89
CA ASP A 62 30.35 1.25 6.75
C ASP A 62 28.86 1.62 6.57
N ASN A 63 28.54 2.90 6.55
CA ASN A 63 27.18 3.38 6.30
C ASN A 63 26.68 2.96 4.91
N LEU A 64 27.54 2.99 3.89
CA LEU A 64 27.22 2.52 2.55
C LEU A 64 26.88 1.03 2.54
N ALA A 65 27.68 0.22 3.24
CA ALA A 65 27.45 -1.22 3.35
C ALA A 65 26.12 -1.54 4.07
N LEU A 66 25.80 -0.80 5.15
CA LEU A 66 24.54 -0.95 5.87
C LEU A 66 23.35 -0.58 4.98
N LYS A 67 23.42 0.54 4.26
CA LYS A 67 22.37 0.94 3.30
C LYS A 67 22.21 -0.09 2.18
N ALA A 68 23.30 -0.64 1.65
CA ALA A 68 23.24 -1.69 0.64
C ALA A 68 22.53 -2.96 1.14
N ALA A 69 22.72 -3.31 2.42
CA ALA A 69 22.01 -4.42 3.04
C ALA A 69 20.50 -4.19 3.12
N LEU A 70 20.07 -2.96 3.45
CA LEU A 70 18.65 -2.60 3.45
C LEU A 70 18.04 -2.69 2.04
N ILE A 71 18.79 -2.26 1.01
CA ILE A 71 18.33 -2.40 -0.38
C ILE A 71 18.10 -3.86 -0.74
N LYS A 72 19.04 -4.74 -0.39
CA LYS A 72 18.88 -6.17 -0.67
C LYS A 72 17.58 -6.71 -0.04
N ARG A 73 17.32 -6.34 1.21
CA ARG A 73 16.08 -6.74 1.90
C ARG A 73 14.83 -6.15 1.24
N ALA A 74 14.86 -4.89 0.82
CA ALA A 74 13.78 -4.24 0.09
C ALA A 74 13.51 -4.92 -1.27
N GLU A 75 14.55 -5.34 -1.99
CA GLU A 75 14.43 -6.06 -3.26
C GLU A 75 13.81 -7.45 -3.10
N GLU A 76 14.13 -8.16 -2.01
CA GLU A 76 13.49 -9.43 -1.66
C GLU A 76 12.01 -9.23 -1.28
N LEU A 77 11.74 -8.20 -0.48
CA LEU A 77 10.42 -7.87 0.04
C LEU A 77 9.44 -7.41 -1.03
N LYS A 78 9.88 -6.72 -2.07
CA LYS A 78 9.00 -6.13 -3.11
C LYS A 78 8.12 -7.15 -3.83
N HIS A 79 8.47 -8.45 -3.80
CA HIS A 79 7.72 -9.53 -4.42
C HIS A 79 6.72 -10.22 -3.48
N THR A 80 6.72 -9.90 -2.18
CA THR A 80 5.77 -10.50 -1.24
C THR A 80 4.32 -10.18 -1.61
N THR A 81 3.41 -11.06 -1.19
CA THR A 81 1.96 -10.87 -1.29
C THR A 81 1.30 -10.69 0.08
N SER A 82 2.07 -10.73 1.16
CA SER A 82 1.63 -10.37 2.50
C SER A 82 1.60 -8.83 2.62
N TRP A 83 0.56 -8.22 2.09
CA TRP A 83 0.48 -6.75 1.94
C TRP A 83 0.63 -5.98 3.24
N ARG A 84 0.07 -6.48 4.34
CA ARG A 84 0.17 -5.85 5.65
C ARG A 84 1.59 -5.93 6.17
N ASP A 85 2.13 -7.14 6.32
CA ASP A 85 3.47 -7.37 6.87
C ASP A 85 4.53 -6.68 6.00
N GLY A 86 4.38 -6.76 4.67
CA GLY A 86 5.28 -6.08 3.74
C GLY A 86 5.22 -4.55 3.85
N SER A 87 4.05 -3.96 4.12
CA SER A 87 3.94 -2.52 4.34
C SER A 87 4.63 -2.09 5.64
N ASP A 88 4.44 -2.87 6.71
CA ASP A 88 5.06 -2.62 8.00
C ASP A 88 6.59 -2.77 7.91
N GLU A 89 7.07 -3.80 7.21
CA GLU A 89 8.50 -4.04 6.98
C GLU A 89 9.15 -2.94 6.11
N PHE A 90 8.48 -2.42 5.08
CA PHE A 90 8.99 -1.26 4.33
C PHE A 90 9.06 0.01 5.16
N ALA A 91 8.14 0.20 6.11
CA ALA A 91 8.20 1.31 7.05
C ALA A 91 9.40 1.16 8.00
N GLU A 92 9.65 -0.05 8.53
CA GLU A 92 10.83 -0.34 9.36
C GLU A 92 12.14 -0.11 8.61
N LEU A 93 12.26 -0.60 7.38
CA LEU A 93 13.44 -0.38 6.53
C LEU A 93 13.70 1.10 6.27
N PHE A 94 12.64 1.90 6.12
CA PHE A 94 12.77 3.34 5.95
C PHE A 94 13.26 4.04 7.22
N GLU A 95 12.77 3.64 8.39
CA GLU A 95 13.26 4.15 9.67
C GLU A 95 14.71 3.73 9.95
N GLU A 96 15.11 2.50 9.58
CA GLU A 96 16.50 2.07 9.64
C GLU A 96 17.38 2.89 8.70
N TRP A 97 16.92 3.18 7.48
CA TRP A 97 17.64 4.04 6.53
C TRP A 97 17.94 5.41 7.11
N LYS A 98 16.97 6.04 7.78
CA LYS A 98 17.14 7.36 8.41
C LYS A 98 18.17 7.36 9.55
N LYS A 99 18.27 6.25 10.27
CA LYS A 99 19.23 6.10 11.39
C LYS A 99 20.67 5.89 10.92
N ILE A 100 20.86 5.32 9.73
CA ILE A 100 22.18 5.17 9.13
C ILE A 100 22.67 6.56 8.70
N GLY A 101 23.86 6.94 9.13
CA GLY A 101 24.44 8.24 8.84
C GLY A 101 24.72 8.48 7.34
N PRO A 102 25.47 9.54 7.03
CA PRO A 102 25.83 9.88 5.66
C PRO A 102 26.70 8.77 5.03
N ALA A 103 26.59 8.64 3.71
CA ALA A 103 27.43 7.79 2.87
C ALA A 103 27.95 8.63 1.69
N PRO A 104 28.92 8.15 0.88
CA PRO A 104 29.38 8.89 -0.29
C PRO A 104 28.21 9.27 -1.20
N ARG A 105 28.14 10.56 -1.59
CA ARG A 105 26.94 11.16 -2.18
C ARG A 105 26.41 10.41 -3.40
N ALA A 106 27.26 10.13 -4.37
CA ALA A 106 26.84 9.48 -5.61
C ALA A 106 26.26 8.06 -5.38
N GLU A 107 26.90 7.30 -4.49
CA GLU A 107 26.45 5.95 -4.12
C GLU A 107 25.17 6.01 -3.27
N ASN A 108 25.07 6.98 -2.37
CA ASN A 108 23.89 7.17 -1.54
C ASN A 108 22.65 7.53 -2.38
N GLU A 109 22.79 8.43 -3.35
CA GLU A 109 21.72 8.79 -4.30
C GLU A 109 21.26 7.56 -5.10
N ARG A 110 22.21 6.79 -5.62
CA ARG A 110 21.92 5.55 -6.37
C ARG A 110 21.18 4.51 -5.52
N LEU A 111 21.62 4.30 -4.27
CA LEU A 111 20.98 3.36 -3.37
C LEU A 111 19.57 3.83 -2.98
N TRP A 112 19.40 5.14 -2.74
CA TRP A 112 18.07 5.70 -2.48
C TRP A 112 17.09 5.47 -3.65
N GLU A 113 17.56 5.69 -4.86
CA GLU A 113 16.74 5.45 -6.06
C GLU A 113 16.31 3.96 -6.16
N GLN A 114 17.22 3.03 -5.85
CA GLN A 114 16.90 1.61 -5.81
C GLN A 114 15.86 1.29 -4.73
N PHE A 115 16.02 1.85 -3.54
CA PHE A 115 15.04 1.69 -2.46
C PHE A 115 13.66 2.22 -2.85
N ALA A 116 13.60 3.45 -3.33
CA ALA A 116 12.37 4.08 -3.78
C ALA A 116 11.67 3.28 -4.89
N LYS A 117 12.44 2.72 -5.83
CA LYS A 117 11.94 1.86 -6.90
C LYS A 117 11.36 0.55 -6.36
N ALA A 118 12.06 -0.12 -5.43
CA ALA A 118 11.58 -1.36 -4.82
C ALA A 118 10.28 -1.12 -4.03
N ARG A 119 10.25 -0.04 -3.23
CA ARG A 119 9.07 0.38 -2.46
C ARG A 119 7.89 0.69 -3.40
N ARG A 120 8.10 1.51 -4.42
CA ARG A 120 7.06 1.84 -5.41
C ARG A 120 6.48 0.60 -6.07
N PHE A 121 7.33 -0.30 -6.52
CA PHE A 121 6.91 -1.56 -7.15
C PHE A 121 6.01 -2.41 -6.22
N PHE A 122 6.33 -2.48 -4.92
CA PHE A 122 5.51 -3.19 -3.95
C PHE A 122 4.13 -2.54 -3.79
N PHE A 123 4.08 -1.22 -3.59
CA PHE A 123 2.82 -0.52 -3.36
C PHE A 123 1.93 -0.50 -4.60
N GLU A 124 2.48 -0.33 -5.80
CA GLU A 124 1.71 -0.45 -7.06
C GLU A 124 1.05 -1.83 -7.21
N ARG A 125 1.77 -2.91 -6.85
CA ARG A 125 1.19 -4.26 -6.85
C ARG A 125 0.11 -4.45 -5.79
N LYS A 126 0.31 -3.88 -4.60
CA LYS A 126 -0.68 -3.88 -3.52
C LYS A 126 -1.98 -3.21 -3.97
N ASP A 127 -1.87 -2.03 -4.56
CA ASP A 127 -3.02 -1.25 -5.04
C ASP A 127 -3.73 -1.96 -6.19
N ALA A 128 -2.99 -2.51 -7.14
CA ALA A 128 -3.55 -3.32 -8.23
C ALA A 128 -4.28 -4.58 -7.72
N ASP A 129 -3.77 -5.25 -6.70
CA ASP A 129 -4.44 -6.40 -6.08
C ASP A 129 -5.71 -5.98 -5.35
N TRP A 130 -5.68 -4.86 -4.64
CA TRP A 130 -6.84 -4.30 -3.96
C TRP A 130 -7.95 -3.94 -4.94
N GLU A 131 -7.63 -3.21 -6.03
CA GLU A 131 -8.59 -2.85 -7.08
C GLU A 131 -9.16 -4.08 -7.77
N ARG A 132 -8.33 -5.09 -8.03
CA ARG A 132 -8.80 -6.36 -8.61
C ARG A 132 -9.80 -7.06 -7.69
N ARG A 133 -9.51 -7.17 -6.39
CA ARG A 133 -10.40 -7.79 -5.39
C ARG A 133 -11.70 -7.01 -5.27
N LYS A 134 -11.63 -5.69 -5.22
CA LYS A 134 -12.79 -4.80 -5.19
C LYS A 134 -13.67 -4.99 -6.42
N SER A 135 -13.08 -4.96 -7.62
CA SER A 135 -13.80 -5.19 -8.88
C SER A 135 -14.46 -6.57 -8.94
N GLN A 136 -13.76 -7.62 -8.48
CA GLN A 136 -14.33 -8.96 -8.40
C GLN A 136 -15.51 -9.03 -7.44
N GLN A 137 -15.40 -8.41 -6.27
CA GLN A 137 -16.46 -8.36 -5.29
C GLN A 137 -17.70 -7.60 -5.83
N GLU A 138 -17.47 -6.47 -6.50
CA GLU A 138 -18.55 -5.71 -7.15
C GLU A 138 -19.27 -6.50 -8.24
N LYS A 139 -18.51 -7.21 -9.08
CA LYS A 139 -19.08 -8.09 -10.11
C LYS A 139 -19.90 -9.24 -9.52
N GLN A 140 -19.38 -9.91 -8.50
CA GLN A 140 -20.10 -10.99 -7.81
C GLN A 140 -21.38 -10.47 -7.16
N TYR A 141 -21.29 -9.31 -6.52
CA TYR A 141 -22.46 -8.64 -5.94
C TYR A 141 -23.49 -8.28 -7.00
N GLY A 142 -23.10 -7.62 -8.09
CA GLY A 142 -23.98 -7.27 -9.20
C GLY A 142 -24.66 -8.48 -9.83
N SER A 143 -23.93 -9.58 -9.99
CA SER A 143 -24.47 -10.85 -10.48
C SER A 143 -25.55 -11.42 -9.55
N ARG A 144 -25.29 -11.42 -8.22
CA ARG A 144 -26.27 -11.89 -7.22
C ARG A 144 -27.55 -11.06 -7.24
N VAL A 145 -27.43 -9.73 -7.27
CA VAL A 145 -28.59 -8.83 -7.37
C VAL A 145 -29.39 -9.11 -8.64
N SER A 146 -28.72 -9.22 -9.79
CA SER A 146 -29.36 -9.51 -11.07
C SER A 146 -30.11 -10.85 -11.06
N GLN A 147 -29.47 -11.91 -10.55
CA GLN A 147 -30.09 -13.24 -10.43
C GLN A 147 -31.32 -13.22 -9.52
N THR A 148 -31.23 -12.52 -8.38
CA THR A 148 -32.35 -12.40 -7.44
C THR A 148 -33.50 -11.64 -8.06
N ARG A 149 -33.26 -10.56 -8.83
CA ARG A 149 -34.29 -9.84 -9.57
C ARG A 149 -34.96 -10.71 -10.63
N GLN A 150 -34.17 -11.39 -11.45
CA GLN A 150 -34.71 -12.31 -12.46
C GLN A 150 -35.58 -13.39 -11.85
N PHE A 151 -35.15 -13.96 -10.72
CA PHE A 151 -35.95 -14.95 -9.99
C PHE A 151 -37.26 -14.35 -9.47
N LEU A 152 -37.23 -13.16 -8.92
CA LEU A 152 -38.43 -12.41 -8.49
C LEU A 152 -39.39 -12.16 -9.65
N ASP A 153 -38.88 -11.72 -10.79
CA ASP A 153 -39.71 -11.45 -11.99
C ASP A 153 -40.33 -12.74 -12.50
N THR A 154 -39.63 -13.87 -12.47
CA THR A 154 -40.17 -15.19 -12.82
C THR A 154 -41.32 -15.59 -11.89
N LEU A 155 -41.13 -15.47 -10.57
CA LEU A 155 -42.18 -15.78 -9.58
C LEU A 155 -43.41 -14.92 -9.75
N ARG A 156 -43.24 -13.63 -10.07
CA ARG A 156 -44.37 -12.69 -10.33
C ARG A 156 -45.12 -13.07 -11.61
N ALA A 157 -44.40 -13.44 -12.67
CA ALA A 157 -45.01 -13.92 -13.91
C ALA A 157 -45.82 -15.19 -13.67
N GLU A 158 -45.23 -16.18 -13.00
CA GLU A 158 -45.92 -17.42 -12.64
C GLU A 158 -47.15 -17.17 -11.75
N LEU A 159 -47.10 -16.24 -10.81
CA LEU A 159 -48.23 -15.89 -9.96
C LEU A 159 -49.37 -15.26 -10.79
N LYS A 160 -49.01 -14.46 -11.79
CA LYS A 160 -49.98 -13.86 -12.73
C LYS A 160 -50.64 -14.96 -13.58
N ASP A 161 -49.86 -15.88 -14.14
CA ASP A 161 -50.39 -16.99 -14.94
C ASP A 161 -51.32 -17.89 -14.09
N ASP A 162 -50.94 -18.16 -12.83
CA ASP A 162 -51.78 -18.92 -11.89
C ASP A 162 -53.11 -18.20 -11.60
N ALA A 163 -53.09 -16.86 -11.51
CA ALA A 163 -54.28 -16.05 -11.27
C ALA A 163 -55.20 -16.05 -12.48
N GLU A 164 -54.67 -15.93 -13.69
CA GLU A 164 -55.42 -16.03 -14.94
C GLU A 164 -56.03 -17.43 -15.09
N ALA A 165 -55.27 -18.50 -14.85
CA ALA A 165 -55.77 -19.88 -14.89
C ALA A 165 -56.90 -20.12 -13.87
N LEU A 166 -56.77 -19.57 -12.66
CA LEU A 166 -57.80 -19.67 -11.61
C LEU A 166 -59.10 -19.00 -12.07
N GLU A 167 -59.01 -17.85 -12.72
CA GLU A 167 -60.20 -17.15 -13.26
C GLU A 167 -60.84 -17.94 -14.38
N ASP A 168 -60.07 -18.54 -15.28
CA ASP A 168 -60.55 -19.42 -16.34
C ASP A 168 -61.24 -20.67 -15.79
N PHE A 169 -60.73 -21.26 -14.72
CA PHE A 169 -61.40 -22.41 -14.06
C PHE A 169 -62.71 -22.01 -13.45
N LYS A 170 -62.83 -20.86 -12.81
CA LYS A 170 -64.08 -20.32 -12.25
C LYS A 170 -65.10 -20.03 -13.37
N ASN A 171 -64.66 -19.40 -14.44
CA ASN A 171 -65.51 -19.12 -15.60
C ASN A 171 -66.02 -20.41 -16.24
N SER A 172 -65.13 -21.41 -16.38
CA SER A 172 -65.52 -22.73 -16.90
C SER A 172 -66.52 -23.45 -15.99
N LEU A 173 -66.34 -23.33 -14.64
CA LEU A 173 -67.25 -23.91 -13.67
C LEU A 173 -68.66 -23.31 -13.79
N ASN A 174 -68.73 -21.96 -13.95
CA ASN A 174 -70.00 -21.23 -14.08
C ASN A 174 -70.73 -21.52 -15.40
N ASN A 175 -70.05 -21.96 -16.43
CA ASN A 175 -70.58 -22.20 -17.77
C ASN A 175 -70.78 -23.67 -18.09
N ILE A 176 -70.79 -24.58 -17.11
CA ILE A 176 -71.00 -26.01 -17.33
C ILE A 176 -72.44 -26.27 -17.85
N THR A 177 -72.56 -26.83 -19.03
CA THR A 177 -73.84 -27.26 -19.58
C THR A 177 -74.27 -28.64 -19.02
N PRO A 178 -75.55 -28.84 -18.70
CA PRO A 178 -76.06 -30.11 -18.21
C PRO A 178 -75.79 -31.25 -19.18
N GLY A 179 -75.16 -32.35 -18.72
CA GLY A 179 -74.81 -33.50 -19.52
C GLY A 179 -74.29 -34.68 -18.69
N PRO A 180 -74.06 -35.86 -19.26
CA PRO A 180 -73.70 -37.06 -18.50
C PRO A 180 -72.37 -36.95 -17.80
N LYS A 181 -71.44 -36.09 -18.25
CA LYS A 181 -70.13 -35.80 -17.63
C LYS A 181 -70.06 -34.52 -16.83
N ALA A 182 -71.17 -33.77 -16.71
CA ALA A 182 -71.17 -32.44 -16.06
C ALA A 182 -70.72 -32.51 -14.60
N LYS A 183 -71.17 -33.53 -13.86
CA LYS A 183 -70.77 -33.74 -12.44
C LYS A 183 -69.27 -34.03 -12.27
N GLU A 184 -68.71 -34.84 -13.16
CA GLU A 184 -67.26 -35.17 -13.12
C GLU A 184 -66.42 -33.94 -13.42
N LEU A 185 -66.78 -33.17 -14.44
CA LEU A 185 -66.09 -31.93 -14.80
C LEU A 185 -66.22 -30.89 -13.72
N GLN A 186 -67.37 -30.73 -13.09
CA GLN A 186 -67.58 -29.83 -11.96
C GLN A 186 -66.65 -30.21 -10.79
N ALA A 187 -66.61 -31.48 -10.37
CA ALA A 187 -65.76 -31.94 -9.28
C ALA A 187 -64.30 -31.77 -9.60
N HIS A 188 -63.89 -31.94 -10.86
CA HIS A 188 -62.51 -31.72 -11.29
C HIS A 188 -62.12 -30.22 -11.20
N LEU A 189 -62.95 -29.33 -11.71
CA LEU A 189 -62.71 -27.87 -11.65
C LEU A 189 -62.69 -27.35 -10.21
N GLU A 190 -63.65 -27.78 -9.37
CA GLU A 190 -63.68 -27.45 -7.93
C GLU A 190 -62.37 -27.88 -7.22
N LYS A 191 -61.82 -29.07 -7.54
CA LYS A 191 -60.56 -29.54 -7.05
C LYS A 191 -59.36 -28.66 -7.48
N LEU A 192 -59.32 -28.26 -8.76
CA LEU A 192 -58.30 -27.39 -9.29
C LEU A 192 -58.34 -25.99 -8.61
N ILE A 193 -59.52 -25.43 -8.47
CA ILE A 193 -59.74 -24.16 -7.77
C ILE A 193 -59.29 -24.23 -6.31
N ALA A 194 -59.66 -25.33 -5.62
CA ALA A 194 -59.25 -25.53 -4.21
C ALA A 194 -57.75 -25.68 -4.05
N GLN A 195 -57.03 -26.22 -5.03
CA GLN A 195 -55.55 -26.34 -5.00
C GLN A 195 -54.84 -25.06 -5.40
N ALA A 196 -55.39 -24.24 -6.31
CA ALA A 196 -54.78 -23.02 -6.82
C ALA A 196 -54.59 -21.99 -5.71
N GLY A 197 -55.58 -21.77 -4.85
CA GLY A 197 -55.52 -20.80 -3.75
C GLY A 197 -54.27 -20.97 -2.84
N PRO A 198 -54.11 -22.12 -2.20
CA PRO A 198 -52.91 -22.36 -1.34
C PRO A 198 -51.60 -22.27 -2.09
N ASN A 199 -51.54 -22.67 -3.36
CA ASN A 199 -50.32 -22.57 -4.18
C ASN A 199 -49.98 -21.10 -4.46
N MET A 200 -50.92 -20.28 -4.79
CA MET A 200 -50.76 -18.83 -4.99
C MET A 200 -50.28 -18.13 -3.70
N GLU A 201 -50.86 -18.48 -2.55
CA GLU A 201 -50.41 -17.90 -1.26
C GLU A 201 -48.95 -18.26 -0.96
N ARG A 202 -48.51 -19.51 -1.17
CA ARG A 202 -47.11 -19.90 -1.05
C ARG A 202 -46.18 -19.12 -1.99
N LYS A 203 -46.61 -18.87 -3.23
CA LYS A 203 -45.86 -18.02 -4.18
C LYS A 203 -45.77 -16.59 -3.70
N LYS A 204 -46.87 -16.00 -3.17
CA LYS A 204 -46.83 -14.64 -2.58
C LYS A 204 -45.89 -14.54 -1.40
N GLU A 205 -45.91 -15.51 -0.49
CA GLU A 205 -44.96 -15.58 0.63
C GLU A 205 -43.51 -15.65 0.14
N LYS A 206 -43.26 -16.47 -0.89
CA LYS A 206 -41.92 -16.58 -1.49
C LYS A 206 -41.47 -15.29 -2.16
N ILE A 207 -42.36 -14.60 -2.87
CA ILE A 207 -42.10 -13.27 -3.46
C ILE A 207 -41.68 -12.28 -2.37
N ALA A 208 -42.44 -12.19 -1.27
CA ALA A 208 -42.13 -11.29 -0.16
C ALA A 208 -40.77 -11.61 0.51
N GLU A 209 -40.43 -12.90 0.64
CA GLU A 209 -39.12 -13.31 1.14
C GLU A 209 -37.98 -12.88 0.21
N VAL A 210 -38.16 -13.07 -1.11
CA VAL A 210 -37.13 -12.72 -2.10
C VAL A 210 -37.00 -11.18 -2.24
N GLU A 211 -38.09 -10.44 -2.15
CA GLU A 211 -38.08 -8.98 -2.10
C GLU A 211 -37.28 -8.46 -0.91
N LYS A 212 -37.49 -9.03 0.27
CA LYS A 212 -36.72 -8.69 1.47
C LYS A 212 -35.22 -9.02 1.27
N GLN A 213 -34.90 -10.19 0.71
CA GLN A 213 -33.51 -10.55 0.40
C GLN A 213 -32.87 -9.57 -0.58
N LEU A 214 -33.60 -9.13 -1.60
CA LEU A 214 -33.13 -8.14 -2.58
C LEU A 214 -32.85 -6.80 -1.90
N GLN A 215 -33.76 -6.34 -1.05
CA GLN A 215 -33.59 -5.10 -0.30
C GLN A 215 -32.37 -5.15 0.61
N GLU A 216 -32.19 -6.24 1.38
CA GLU A 216 -30.99 -6.44 2.22
C GLU A 216 -29.69 -6.46 1.42
N LEU A 217 -29.70 -7.05 0.21
CA LEU A 217 -28.57 -6.99 -0.71
C LEU A 217 -28.30 -5.55 -1.16
N GLU A 218 -29.29 -4.78 -1.54
CA GLU A 218 -29.14 -3.40 -2.01
C GLU A 218 -28.70 -2.43 -0.91
N GLU A 219 -29.17 -2.64 0.32
CA GLU A 219 -28.73 -1.84 1.48
C GLU A 219 -27.26 -2.05 1.83
N LYS A 220 -26.74 -3.28 1.68
CA LYS A 220 -25.32 -3.60 1.88
C LYS A 220 -24.38 -2.94 0.87
N LYS A 221 -24.89 -2.42 -0.26
CA LYS A 221 -24.12 -1.69 -1.26
C LYS A 221 -23.91 -0.22 -0.88
N LYS A 222 -24.69 0.35 0.03
CA LYS A 222 -24.43 1.72 0.45
C LYS A 222 -23.04 1.78 1.08
N PRO A 223 -22.11 2.61 0.56
CA PRO A 223 -20.80 2.74 1.18
C PRO A 223 -21.01 3.14 2.63
N LYS A 224 -20.42 2.40 3.54
CA LYS A 224 -20.21 2.91 4.90
C LYS A 224 -19.31 4.12 4.70
N SER A 225 -19.90 5.32 4.77
CA SER A 225 -19.17 6.57 4.80
C SER A 225 -18.16 6.48 5.94
N ASP A 226 -16.93 6.87 5.61
CA ASP A 226 -15.83 7.16 6.54
C ASP A 226 -15.18 5.97 7.26
N VAL A 227 -14.25 5.32 6.54
CA VAL A 227 -13.00 4.93 7.20
C VAL A 227 -11.93 5.87 6.66
N ASN A 228 -11.49 6.75 7.57
CA ASN A 228 -10.40 7.67 7.50
C ASN A 228 -9.19 7.00 6.79
N VAL A 229 -8.92 7.38 5.57
CA VAL A 229 -7.64 7.11 4.92
C VAL A 229 -6.67 8.09 5.58
N PRO A 230 -5.62 7.63 6.27
CA PRO A 230 -4.59 8.57 6.72
C PRO A 230 -4.06 9.28 5.48
N ALA A 231 -4.08 10.62 5.52
CA ALA A 231 -3.48 11.46 4.49
C ALA A 231 -2.05 10.98 4.26
N GLU A 232 -1.71 10.73 3.00
CA GLU A 232 -0.34 10.56 2.56
C GLU A 232 0.40 11.83 2.99
N GLU A 233 1.32 11.68 3.93
CA GLU A 233 2.31 12.72 4.20
C GLU A 233 3.09 12.89 2.89
N GLU A 234 2.82 13.98 2.19
CA GLU A 234 3.63 14.44 1.08
C GLU A 234 5.06 14.57 1.61
N ASP A 235 5.94 13.77 1.05
CA ASP A 235 7.36 13.68 1.34
C ASP A 235 8.03 15.01 0.96
N ASN A 236 7.93 15.98 1.89
CA ASN A 236 8.56 17.28 1.77
C ASN A 236 10.06 17.12 2.13
N ASN A 237 10.79 16.47 1.22
CA ASN A 237 12.25 16.31 1.32
C ASN A 237 13.00 17.49 0.68
N GLU A 238 12.57 18.73 1.01
CA GLU A 238 13.30 19.97 0.65
C GLU A 238 14.07 20.57 1.82
N GLN A 239 14.64 19.77 2.71
CA GLN A 239 15.53 20.32 3.75
C GLN A 239 16.73 19.39 3.96
N ASN A 240 17.69 19.45 3.05
CA ASN A 240 19.10 19.19 3.41
C ASN A 240 20.11 19.72 2.39
N ASP A 241 19.95 20.93 1.93
CA ASP A 241 20.93 21.62 1.08
C ASP A 241 21.73 22.69 1.85
N GLN A 242 22.02 22.43 3.14
CA GLN A 242 22.98 23.24 3.89
C GLN A 242 23.70 22.37 4.92
N LEU A 243 24.87 21.80 4.50
CA LEU A 243 26.08 21.63 5.35
C LEU A 243 27.21 21.05 4.48
#